data_bc4b621da480e12ec8ad3a5bd8400054
#
_entry.id   bc4b621da480e12ec8ad3a5bd8400054
#
_cell.length_a   1.000
_cell.length_b   1.000
_cell.length_c   1.000
_cell.angle_alpha   90.00
_cell.angle_beta   90.00
_cell.angle_gamma   90.00
#
_symmetry.space_group_name_H-M   'P 1'
#
loop_
_entity.id
_entity.type
_entity.pdbx_description
1 polymer ?
#
loop_
_entity_poly.entity_id
_entity_poly.type
_entity_poly.pdbx_seq_one_letter_code
_entity_poly.pdbx_strand_id
1 'polypeptide(L)'
;TTRQIAGKTIHESRFPVEENDVFIAMSDGATYAGVGHALNHGWQRENIIDFAEANYLPGNSAKYIAGNIVDECNRLYEGEPGDDTTVAAVRIRERTPVNLLMGPPADPRDATKMMTLFFSKEGKKIVCGGTTSQIAADYLHETIVTSLDYGTDPAIPPVGHMKGVDLVTEGVITMSRVVEYAKAFVEGTDLTNLWSVQTDGASQIAQLLFEYATDINFFIGKAINPAHQNPDLPITFGIKIRLVQELSEYLEKMGKQIKVSYF
;
A
#
# COMPACT_ATOMS: atom_id res chain seq x y z
N THR A 1 31.67 16.91 -2.64
CA THR A 1 33.04 16.39 -2.66
C THR A 1 33.25 15.48 -3.85
N THR A 2 34.49 15.33 -4.31
CA THR A 2 34.83 14.45 -5.42
C THR A 2 35.78 13.37 -4.93
N ARG A 3 35.50 12.11 -5.27
CA ARG A 3 36.33 10.95 -4.92
C ARG A 3 36.76 10.19 -6.16
N GLN A 4 37.95 9.57 -6.11
CA GLN A 4 38.40 8.63 -7.14
C GLN A 4 38.25 7.22 -6.61
N ILE A 5 37.47 6.37 -7.26
CA ILE A 5 37.28 4.97 -6.91
C ILE A 5 37.47 4.12 -8.17
N ALA A 6 38.42 3.19 -8.14
CA ALA A 6 38.73 2.30 -9.28
C ALA A 6 38.91 3.04 -10.61
N GLY A 7 39.59 4.21 -10.60
CA GLY A 7 39.86 5.02 -11.79
C GLY A 7 38.66 5.85 -12.30
N LYS A 8 37.53 5.82 -11.61
CA LYS A 8 36.33 6.62 -11.93
C LYS A 8 36.17 7.77 -10.96
N THR A 9 35.78 8.94 -11.48
CA THR A 9 35.46 10.12 -10.66
C THR A 9 34.03 10.03 -10.17
N ILE A 10 33.83 10.07 -8.85
CA ILE A 10 32.52 10.08 -8.21
C ILE A 10 32.31 11.44 -7.55
N HIS A 11 31.21 12.09 -7.88
CA HIS A 11 30.76 13.31 -7.22
C HIS A 11 29.79 12.96 -6.08
N GLU A 12 30.06 13.47 -4.89
CA GLU A 12 29.25 13.26 -3.69
C GLU A 12 28.71 14.62 -3.20
N SER A 13 27.41 14.70 -2.99
CA SER A 13 26.74 15.85 -2.37
C SER A 13 26.01 15.40 -1.12
N ARG A 14 26.01 16.22 -0.07
CA ARG A 14 25.26 15.99 1.16
C ARG A 14 24.45 17.26 1.48
N PHE A 15 23.19 17.07 1.75
CA PHE A 15 22.28 18.16 2.11
C PHE A 15 21.23 17.61 3.10
N PRO A 16 20.64 18.49 3.94
CA PRO A 16 19.51 18.10 4.79
C PRO A 16 18.31 17.75 3.91
N VAL A 17 17.47 16.86 4.40
CA VAL A 17 16.20 16.50 3.75
C VAL A 17 15.06 16.94 4.64
N GLU A 18 13.98 17.42 4.02
CA GLU A 18 12.75 17.82 4.69
C GLU A 18 11.57 16.94 4.24
N GLU A 19 10.51 16.95 5.03
CA GLU A 19 9.29 16.24 4.64
C GLU A 19 8.73 16.81 3.33
N ASN A 20 8.31 15.91 2.46
CA ASN A 20 7.84 16.15 1.09
C ASN A 20 8.93 16.48 0.07
N ASP A 21 10.21 16.46 0.42
CA ASP A 21 11.27 16.46 -0.59
C ASP A 21 11.11 15.28 -1.55
N VAL A 22 11.31 15.54 -2.83
CA VAL A 22 11.26 14.53 -3.89
C VAL A 22 12.56 14.51 -4.65
N PHE A 23 13.17 13.34 -4.76
CA PHE A 23 14.36 13.10 -5.57
C PHE A 23 13.95 12.28 -6.78
N ILE A 24 14.30 12.76 -7.97
CA ILE A 24 14.02 12.07 -9.22
C ILE A 24 15.36 11.72 -9.88
N ALA A 25 15.59 10.43 -10.10
CA ALA A 25 16.71 9.93 -10.89
C ALA A 25 16.15 9.32 -12.19
N MET A 26 16.85 9.55 -13.30
CA MET A 26 16.39 9.07 -14.60
C MET A 26 17.56 8.71 -15.51
N SER A 27 17.29 7.79 -16.46
CA SER A 27 18.22 7.54 -17.57
C SER A 27 18.15 8.68 -18.61
N ASP A 28 19.13 8.69 -19.50
CA ASP A 28 19.20 9.67 -20.58
C ASP A 28 18.06 9.54 -21.59
N GLY A 29 17.44 8.36 -21.73
CA GLY A 29 16.21 8.19 -22.51
C GLY A 29 15.08 9.14 -22.10
N ALA A 30 15.00 9.54 -20.81
CA ALA A 30 14.05 10.56 -20.38
C ALA A 30 14.45 11.97 -20.82
N THR A 31 15.73 12.35 -20.71
CA THR A 31 16.21 13.67 -21.12
C THR A 31 16.21 13.87 -22.63
N TYR A 32 16.35 12.79 -23.41
CA TYR A 32 16.28 12.81 -24.85
C TYR A 32 14.90 12.42 -25.42
N ALA A 33 13.88 12.30 -24.56
CA ALA A 33 12.54 11.99 -25.02
C ALA A 33 12.07 12.97 -26.09
N GLY A 34 11.52 12.44 -27.16
CA GLY A 34 11.03 13.20 -28.33
C GLY A 34 12.06 13.54 -29.39
N VAL A 35 13.34 13.16 -29.24
CA VAL A 35 14.34 13.35 -30.28
C VAL A 35 13.95 12.54 -31.54
N GLY A 36 13.91 13.21 -32.68
CA GLY A 36 13.48 12.61 -33.95
C GLY A 36 11.94 12.54 -34.12
N HIS A 37 11.18 12.96 -33.13
CA HIS A 37 9.72 13.04 -33.11
C HIS A 37 9.25 14.46 -32.77
N ALA A 38 8.68 14.66 -31.59
CA ALA A 38 8.10 15.96 -31.17
C ALA A 38 9.15 17.05 -30.90
N LEU A 39 10.39 16.69 -30.60
CA LEU A 39 11.44 17.63 -30.17
C LEU A 39 12.77 17.41 -30.89
N ASN A 40 13.46 18.51 -31.27
CA ASN A 40 14.74 18.43 -31.94
C ASN A 40 15.92 18.05 -31.03
N HIS A 41 15.86 18.47 -29.77
CA HIS A 41 16.95 18.35 -28.77
C HIS A 41 16.56 17.48 -27.57
N GLY A 42 15.40 16.84 -27.60
CA GLY A 42 14.82 16.11 -26.50
C GLY A 42 14.17 17.01 -25.45
N TRP A 43 13.59 16.39 -24.43
CA TRP A 43 12.83 17.10 -23.41
C TRP A 43 13.70 17.98 -22.50
N GLN A 44 14.93 17.54 -22.27
CA GLN A 44 15.92 18.23 -21.44
C GLN A 44 15.53 18.29 -19.95
N ARG A 45 16.56 18.36 -19.08
CA ARG A 45 16.39 18.27 -17.61
C ARG A 45 15.52 19.39 -17.06
N GLU A 46 15.72 20.61 -17.54
CA GLU A 46 14.99 21.80 -17.05
C GLU A 46 13.49 21.68 -17.29
N ASN A 47 13.09 21.22 -18.47
CA ASN A 47 11.68 21.03 -18.81
C ASN A 47 11.06 19.86 -18.01
N ILE A 48 11.86 18.83 -17.68
CA ILE A 48 11.39 17.72 -16.81
C ILE A 48 11.14 18.24 -15.39
N ILE A 49 12.01 19.13 -14.87
CA ILE A 49 11.82 19.77 -13.56
C ILE A 49 10.53 20.59 -13.56
N ASP A 50 10.36 21.47 -14.54
CA ASP A 50 9.17 22.32 -14.67
C ASP A 50 7.89 21.48 -14.77
N PHE A 51 7.92 20.39 -15.53
CA PHE A 51 6.81 19.47 -15.64
C PHE A 51 6.51 18.76 -14.30
N ALA A 52 7.54 18.26 -13.63
CA ALA A 52 7.38 17.58 -12.34
C ALA A 52 6.81 18.53 -11.28
N GLU A 53 7.30 19.77 -11.21
CA GLU A 53 6.80 20.80 -10.28
C GLU A 53 5.35 21.20 -10.60
N ALA A 54 5.01 21.40 -11.87
CA ALA A 54 3.66 21.76 -12.30
C ALA A 54 2.61 20.66 -12.01
N ASN A 55 3.02 19.39 -12.01
CA ASN A 55 2.14 18.23 -11.78
C ASN A 55 2.25 17.65 -10.34
N TYR A 56 3.10 18.24 -9.50
CA TYR A 56 3.22 17.79 -8.11
C TYR A 56 2.08 18.31 -7.26
N LEU A 57 1.38 17.41 -6.60
CA LEU A 57 0.40 17.73 -5.56
C LEU A 57 0.84 17.11 -4.23
N PRO A 58 0.68 17.82 -3.10
CA PRO A 58 0.91 17.23 -1.78
C PRO A 58 0.07 15.96 -1.62
N GLY A 59 0.73 14.83 -1.37
CA GLY A 59 0.04 13.53 -1.29
C GLY A 59 0.32 12.60 -2.47
N ASN A 60 0.77 13.08 -3.62
CA ASN A 60 1.16 12.20 -4.73
C ASN A 60 2.16 11.14 -4.28
N SER A 61 1.94 9.89 -4.67
CA SER A 61 2.89 8.81 -4.39
C SER A 61 4.14 8.94 -5.27
N ALA A 62 5.27 8.39 -4.82
CA ALA A 62 6.48 8.32 -5.62
C ALA A 62 6.25 7.59 -6.96
N LYS A 63 5.42 6.53 -6.95
CA LYS A 63 5.01 5.81 -8.17
C LYS A 63 4.26 6.72 -9.14
N TYR A 64 3.32 7.54 -8.64
CA TYR A 64 2.57 8.50 -9.48
C TYR A 64 3.51 9.52 -10.13
N ILE A 65 4.47 10.08 -9.36
CA ILE A 65 5.43 11.06 -9.89
C ILE A 65 6.29 10.42 -10.99
N ALA A 66 6.85 9.24 -10.74
CA ALA A 66 7.66 8.53 -11.74
C ALA A 66 6.83 8.15 -12.97
N GLY A 67 5.60 7.65 -12.77
CA GLY A 67 4.68 7.27 -13.84
C GLY A 67 4.34 8.44 -14.76
N ASN A 68 3.97 9.60 -14.22
CA ASN A 68 3.67 10.79 -15.02
C ASN A 68 4.84 11.22 -15.92
N ILE A 69 6.07 11.12 -15.43
CA ILE A 69 7.26 11.45 -16.23
C ILE A 69 7.45 10.43 -17.35
N VAL A 70 7.28 9.13 -17.05
CA VAL A 70 7.38 8.07 -18.08
C VAL A 70 6.28 8.21 -19.12
N ASP A 71 5.04 8.49 -18.72
CA ASP A 71 3.91 8.69 -19.62
C ASP A 71 4.16 9.89 -20.55
N GLU A 72 4.72 10.98 -20.02
CA GLU A 72 5.10 12.14 -20.85
C GLU A 72 6.26 11.80 -21.80
N CYS A 73 7.27 11.03 -21.36
CA CYS A 73 8.30 10.52 -22.27
C CYS A 73 7.69 9.72 -23.42
N ASN A 74 6.78 8.80 -23.13
CA ASN A 74 6.11 7.99 -24.15
C ASN A 74 5.28 8.85 -25.11
N ARG A 75 4.61 9.90 -24.61
CA ARG A 75 3.88 10.87 -25.44
C ARG A 75 4.82 11.63 -26.38
N LEU A 76 5.98 12.09 -25.87
CA LEU A 76 6.98 12.81 -26.67
C LEU A 76 7.64 11.94 -27.73
N TYR A 77 7.82 10.65 -27.44
CA TYR A 77 8.29 9.65 -28.41
C TYR A 77 7.19 9.15 -29.37
N GLU A 78 5.96 9.66 -29.24
CA GLU A 78 4.81 9.22 -30.05
C GLU A 78 4.56 7.70 -29.98
N GLY A 79 4.91 7.08 -28.82
CA GLY A 79 4.77 5.65 -28.58
C GLY A 79 5.90 4.78 -29.15
N GLU A 80 6.91 5.38 -29.76
CA GLU A 80 8.09 4.69 -30.34
C GLU A 80 9.38 5.18 -29.67
N PRO A 81 9.69 4.71 -28.43
CA PRO A 81 10.86 5.18 -27.68
C PRO A 81 12.16 4.86 -28.41
N GLY A 82 13.01 5.88 -28.58
CA GLY A 82 14.31 5.74 -29.23
C GLY A 82 15.39 5.17 -28.31
N ASP A 83 15.16 5.12 -26.99
CA ASP A 83 16.10 4.58 -26.01
C ASP A 83 15.34 4.10 -24.76
N ASP A 84 16.00 3.23 -23.98
CA ASP A 84 15.48 2.71 -22.70
C ASP A 84 15.27 3.85 -21.71
N THR A 85 14.02 4.05 -21.30
CA THR A 85 13.63 5.13 -20.39
C THR A 85 13.28 4.58 -19.01
N THR A 86 14.09 4.97 -18.02
CA THR A 86 13.87 4.60 -16.61
C THR A 86 13.74 5.86 -15.77
N VAL A 87 12.73 5.90 -14.89
CA VAL A 87 12.53 6.97 -13.92
C VAL A 87 12.32 6.36 -12.53
N ALA A 88 13.09 6.85 -11.55
CA ALA A 88 12.94 6.49 -10.16
C ALA A 88 12.65 7.76 -9.34
N ALA A 89 11.58 7.74 -8.54
CA ALA A 89 11.24 8.82 -7.62
C ALA A 89 11.36 8.34 -6.17
N VAL A 90 12.00 9.16 -5.33
CA VAL A 90 12.10 8.95 -3.88
C VAL A 90 11.47 10.15 -3.20
N ARG A 91 10.43 9.93 -2.40
CA ARG A 91 9.76 10.98 -1.61
C ARG A 91 10.04 10.78 -0.12
N ILE A 92 10.45 11.86 0.53
CA ILE A 92 10.63 11.91 1.99
C ILE A 92 9.27 12.18 2.64
N ARG A 93 8.88 11.38 3.62
CA ARG A 93 7.61 11.53 4.33
C ARG A 93 7.72 11.06 5.78
N GLU A 94 6.86 11.57 6.64
CA GLU A 94 6.72 11.06 7.99
C GLU A 94 6.25 9.60 8.01
N ARG A 95 6.58 8.91 9.12
CA ARG A 95 6.09 7.56 9.34
C ARG A 95 4.59 7.56 9.62
N THR A 96 3.87 6.74 8.90
CA THR A 96 2.42 6.56 9.01
C THR A 96 2.10 5.09 9.26
N PRO A 97 2.16 4.62 10.52
CA PRO A 97 1.89 3.23 10.84
C PRO A 97 0.41 2.89 10.69
N VAL A 98 0.16 1.68 10.19
CA VAL A 98 -1.19 1.08 10.15
C VAL A 98 -1.13 -0.27 10.84
N ASN A 99 -2.13 -0.54 11.68
CA ASN A 99 -2.25 -1.76 12.44
C ASN A 99 -3.50 -2.52 11.97
N LEU A 100 -3.35 -3.77 11.56
CA LEU A 100 -4.43 -4.60 11.09
C LEU A 100 -4.58 -5.83 11.97
N LEU A 101 -5.76 -5.99 12.54
CA LEU A 101 -6.16 -7.09 13.40
C LEU A 101 -7.08 -8.04 12.63
N MET A 102 -6.75 -9.34 12.58
CA MET A 102 -7.56 -10.34 11.88
C MET A 102 -7.59 -11.67 12.63
N GLY A 103 -8.76 -12.12 12.95
CA GLY A 103 -9.02 -13.39 13.64
C GLY A 103 -8.88 -13.30 15.16
N PRO A 104 -9.68 -14.09 15.91
CA PRO A 104 -9.52 -14.22 17.35
C PRO A 104 -8.25 -15.04 17.69
N PRO A 105 -7.66 -14.86 18.90
CA PRO A 105 -6.52 -15.65 19.34
C PRO A 105 -6.88 -17.14 19.49
N ALA A 106 -5.89 -18.03 19.41
CA ALA A 106 -6.10 -19.48 19.57
C ALA A 106 -6.61 -19.83 20.96
N ASP A 107 -6.06 -19.19 21.99
CA ASP A 107 -6.57 -19.27 23.37
C ASP A 107 -7.41 -18.02 23.68
N PRO A 108 -8.70 -18.16 24.00
CA PRO A 108 -9.54 -17.02 24.37
C PRO A 108 -8.99 -16.17 25.52
N ARG A 109 -8.17 -16.77 26.42
CA ARG A 109 -7.52 -16.05 27.52
C ARG A 109 -6.50 -15.00 27.04
N ASP A 110 -5.96 -15.17 25.84
CA ASP A 110 -5.04 -14.21 25.24
C ASP A 110 -5.75 -13.00 24.57
N ALA A 111 -7.10 -13.00 24.53
CA ALA A 111 -7.86 -11.92 23.87
C ALA A 111 -7.52 -10.53 24.44
N THR A 112 -7.54 -10.39 25.76
CA THR A 112 -7.20 -9.11 26.41
C THR A 112 -5.77 -8.67 26.08
N LYS A 113 -4.81 -9.60 26.10
CA LYS A 113 -3.40 -9.30 25.77
C LYS A 113 -3.25 -8.86 24.31
N MET A 114 -3.91 -9.56 23.39
CA MET A 114 -3.91 -9.22 21.96
C MET A 114 -4.51 -7.81 21.73
N MET A 115 -5.66 -7.52 22.33
CA MET A 115 -6.31 -6.21 22.23
C MET A 115 -5.45 -5.10 22.84
N THR A 116 -4.89 -5.33 24.04
CA THR A 116 -4.00 -4.35 24.68
C THR A 116 -2.80 -4.02 23.80
N LEU A 117 -2.15 -5.02 23.20
CA LEU A 117 -1.02 -4.81 22.32
C LEU A 117 -1.43 -4.11 21.01
N PHE A 118 -2.59 -4.45 20.44
CA PHE A 118 -3.09 -3.82 19.23
C PHE A 118 -3.46 -2.34 19.48
N PHE A 119 -4.25 -2.06 20.50
CA PHE A 119 -4.72 -0.70 20.79
C PHE A 119 -3.64 0.22 21.36
N SER A 120 -2.55 -0.33 21.93
CA SER A 120 -1.40 0.47 22.38
C SER A 120 -0.53 0.98 21.24
N LYS A 121 -0.71 0.48 20.01
CA LYS A 121 0.06 0.94 18.87
C LYS A 121 -0.44 2.29 18.35
N GLU A 122 0.50 3.14 18.01
CA GLU A 122 0.22 4.37 17.26
C GLU A 122 -0.23 4.08 15.84
N GLY A 123 -0.90 5.05 15.22
CA GLY A 123 -1.35 4.98 13.84
C GLY A 123 -2.76 4.42 13.68
N LYS A 124 -3.17 4.25 12.44
CA LYS A 124 -4.51 3.81 12.06
C LYS A 124 -4.74 2.35 12.42
N LYS A 125 -6.01 2.02 12.69
CA LYS A 125 -6.45 0.70 13.15
C LYS A 125 -7.52 0.15 12.24
N ILE A 126 -7.26 -1.05 11.71
CA ILE A 126 -8.18 -1.81 10.87
C ILE A 126 -8.50 -3.11 11.61
N VAL A 127 -9.77 -3.45 11.70
CA VAL A 127 -10.24 -4.71 12.30
C VAL A 127 -11.02 -5.50 11.26
N CYS A 128 -10.53 -6.72 10.96
CA CYS A 128 -11.08 -7.60 9.95
C CYS A 128 -11.71 -8.86 10.56
N GLY A 129 -12.99 -9.08 10.26
CA GLY A 129 -13.76 -10.25 10.68
C GLY A 129 -14.76 -9.97 11.81
N GLY A 130 -16.00 -10.46 11.66
CA GLY A 130 -17.10 -10.19 12.59
C GLY A 130 -16.79 -10.59 14.04
N THR A 131 -16.30 -11.80 14.28
CA THR A 131 -15.92 -12.25 15.63
C THR A 131 -14.79 -11.40 16.21
N THR A 132 -13.81 -11.05 15.40
CA THR A 132 -12.68 -10.18 15.82
C THR A 132 -13.17 -8.80 16.20
N SER A 133 -14.07 -8.24 15.38
CA SER A 133 -14.67 -6.93 15.61
C SER A 133 -15.50 -6.92 16.89
N GLN A 134 -16.23 -8.00 17.20
CA GLN A 134 -16.98 -8.10 18.46
C GLN A 134 -16.03 -8.13 19.67
N ILE A 135 -14.94 -8.90 19.62
CA ILE A 135 -13.94 -8.92 20.71
C ILE A 135 -13.32 -7.53 20.91
N ALA A 136 -13.05 -6.81 19.81
CA ALA A 136 -12.54 -5.44 19.87
C ALA A 136 -13.56 -4.46 20.46
N ALA A 137 -14.84 -4.58 20.08
CA ALA A 137 -15.94 -3.78 20.61
C ALA A 137 -16.14 -4.01 22.12
N ASP A 138 -16.13 -5.27 22.56
CA ASP A 138 -16.24 -5.63 23.98
C ASP A 138 -15.06 -5.06 24.78
N TYR A 139 -13.84 -5.12 24.24
CA TYR A 139 -12.64 -4.56 24.87
C TYR A 139 -12.70 -3.03 25.01
N LEU A 140 -13.21 -2.33 23.99
CA LEU A 140 -13.35 -0.87 24.00
C LEU A 140 -14.62 -0.38 24.71
N HIS A 141 -15.55 -1.28 25.05
CA HIS A 141 -16.90 -0.95 25.52
C HIS A 141 -17.68 -0.06 24.51
N GLU A 142 -17.51 -0.36 23.24
CA GLU A 142 -18.13 0.37 22.13
C GLU A 142 -19.06 -0.56 21.32
N THR A 143 -19.89 0.03 20.46
CA THR A 143 -20.79 -0.70 19.55
C THR A 143 -20.33 -0.61 18.12
N ILE A 144 -20.58 -1.66 17.34
CA ILE A 144 -20.33 -1.69 15.91
C ILE A 144 -21.60 -1.22 15.19
N VAL A 145 -21.46 -0.18 14.39
CA VAL A 145 -22.52 0.31 13.49
C VAL A 145 -22.16 -0.10 12.07
N THR A 146 -22.94 -0.99 11.48
CA THR A 146 -22.73 -1.43 10.09
C THR A 146 -23.32 -0.41 9.13
N SER A 147 -22.56 0.00 8.10
CA SER A 147 -23.06 0.79 7.00
C SER A 147 -24.09 -0.03 6.21
N LEU A 148 -25.14 0.62 5.72
CA LEU A 148 -26.09 0.03 4.78
C LEU A 148 -25.61 0.18 3.32
N ASP A 149 -24.49 0.87 3.12
CA ASP A 149 -23.89 1.04 1.80
C ASP A 149 -22.97 -0.14 1.49
N TYR A 150 -23.35 -0.91 0.48
CA TYR A 150 -22.59 -2.07 -0.02
C TYR A 150 -21.45 -1.64 -0.96
N GLY A 151 -21.23 -0.34 -1.16
CA GLY A 151 -20.20 0.14 -2.08
C GLY A 151 -20.48 -0.27 -3.54
N THR A 152 -19.41 -0.32 -4.33
CA THR A 152 -19.50 -0.62 -5.77
C THR A 152 -19.44 -2.12 -6.10
N ASP A 153 -18.84 -2.94 -5.24
CA ASP A 153 -18.76 -4.40 -5.41
C ASP A 153 -19.69 -5.12 -4.40
N PRO A 154 -20.85 -5.66 -4.85
CA PRO A 154 -21.78 -6.36 -3.97
C PRO A 154 -21.24 -7.68 -3.41
N ALA A 155 -20.12 -8.20 -3.94
CA ALA A 155 -19.44 -9.38 -3.41
C ALA A 155 -18.64 -9.06 -2.14
N ILE A 156 -18.37 -7.79 -1.85
CA ILE A 156 -17.66 -7.34 -0.65
C ILE A 156 -18.69 -6.88 0.39
N PRO A 157 -18.70 -7.50 1.58
CA PRO A 157 -19.62 -7.09 2.65
C PRO A 157 -19.42 -5.61 3.07
N PRO A 158 -20.48 -4.97 3.57
CA PRO A 158 -20.42 -3.56 3.96
C PRO A 158 -19.43 -3.33 5.11
N VAL A 159 -18.91 -2.13 5.17
CA VAL A 159 -18.00 -1.70 6.24
C VAL A 159 -18.76 -1.41 7.54
N GLY A 160 -18.08 -1.63 8.67
CA GLY A 160 -18.56 -1.23 9.98
C GLY A 160 -17.76 -0.02 10.50
N HIS A 161 -18.37 0.67 11.46
CA HIS A 161 -17.77 1.78 12.18
C HIS A 161 -17.81 1.50 13.67
N MET A 162 -16.70 1.76 14.35
CA MET A 162 -16.57 1.63 15.80
C MET A 162 -15.63 2.72 16.29
N LYS A 163 -16.00 3.39 17.37
CA LYS A 163 -15.11 4.41 17.94
C LYS A 163 -13.78 3.80 18.39
N GLY A 164 -12.68 4.46 18.03
CA GLY A 164 -11.32 3.97 18.31
C GLY A 164 -10.75 3.02 17.25
N VAL A 165 -11.49 2.75 16.17
CA VAL A 165 -11.06 1.97 15.01
C VAL A 165 -11.36 2.76 13.74
N ASP A 166 -10.39 2.86 12.82
CA ASP A 166 -10.54 3.62 11.59
C ASP A 166 -11.39 2.88 10.55
N LEU A 167 -11.30 1.54 10.53
CA LEU A 167 -12.04 0.72 9.57
C LEU A 167 -12.35 -0.65 10.16
N VAL A 168 -13.61 -1.07 10.06
CA VAL A 168 -14.08 -2.42 10.41
C VAL A 168 -14.61 -3.09 9.14
N THR A 169 -14.13 -4.30 8.84
CA THR A 169 -14.56 -5.04 7.64
C THR A 169 -14.86 -6.50 7.96
N GLU A 170 -15.43 -7.21 6.98
CA GLU A 170 -15.41 -8.67 6.97
C GLU A 170 -13.95 -9.16 6.89
N GLY A 171 -13.74 -10.44 7.10
CA GLY A 171 -12.40 -11.04 7.22
C GLY A 171 -11.82 -11.53 5.89
N VAL A 172 -12.06 -12.84 5.58
CA VAL A 172 -11.33 -13.56 4.54
C VAL A 172 -11.66 -13.08 3.13
N ILE A 173 -12.95 -12.80 2.84
CA ILE A 173 -13.39 -12.35 1.50
C ILE A 173 -12.76 -11.00 1.18
N THR A 174 -12.87 -10.05 2.10
CA THR A 174 -12.28 -8.71 1.95
C THR A 174 -10.76 -8.79 1.77
N MET A 175 -10.07 -9.56 2.62
CA MET A 175 -8.61 -9.70 2.54
C MET A 175 -8.14 -10.42 1.28
N SER A 176 -8.91 -11.38 0.74
CA SER A 176 -8.60 -12.00 -0.55
C SER A 176 -8.60 -10.99 -1.68
N ARG A 177 -9.59 -10.08 -1.69
CA ARG A 177 -9.65 -9.00 -2.67
C ARG A 177 -8.50 -8.00 -2.51
N VAL A 178 -8.08 -7.69 -1.27
CA VAL A 178 -6.90 -6.84 -1.02
C VAL A 178 -5.63 -7.47 -1.59
N VAL A 179 -5.45 -8.80 -1.48
CA VAL A 179 -4.30 -9.51 -2.07
C VAL A 179 -4.33 -9.41 -3.60
N GLU A 180 -5.50 -9.56 -4.23
CA GLU A 180 -5.64 -9.37 -5.68
C GLU A 180 -5.24 -7.96 -6.12
N TYR A 181 -5.68 -6.93 -5.38
CA TYR A 181 -5.28 -5.55 -5.62
C TYR A 181 -3.78 -5.32 -5.42
N ALA A 182 -3.19 -5.92 -4.37
CA ALA A 182 -1.75 -5.81 -4.10
C ALA A 182 -0.92 -6.42 -5.23
N LYS A 183 -1.33 -7.59 -5.73
CA LYS A 183 -0.73 -8.25 -6.88
C LYS A 183 -0.79 -7.35 -8.11
N ALA A 184 -1.99 -6.88 -8.46
CA ALA A 184 -2.21 -6.00 -9.61
C ALA A 184 -1.37 -4.72 -9.53
N PHE A 185 -1.27 -4.13 -8.33
CA PHE A 185 -0.46 -2.94 -8.10
C PHE A 185 1.04 -3.17 -8.36
N VAL A 186 1.58 -4.32 -7.91
CA VAL A 186 2.99 -4.65 -8.11
C VAL A 186 3.29 -5.04 -9.56
N GLU A 187 2.35 -5.75 -10.21
CA GLU A 187 2.50 -6.20 -11.62
C GLU A 187 2.16 -5.09 -12.64
N GLY A 188 1.62 -3.96 -12.20
CA GLY A 188 1.27 -2.83 -13.08
C GLY A 188 0.12 -3.13 -14.04
N THR A 189 -0.85 -3.95 -13.62
CA THR A 189 -2.03 -4.29 -14.44
C THR A 189 -3.14 -3.25 -14.31
N ASP A 190 -4.12 -3.25 -15.24
CA ASP A 190 -5.23 -2.26 -15.31
C ASP A 190 -6.12 -2.20 -14.05
N LEU A 191 -6.03 -3.19 -13.16
CA LEU A 191 -6.76 -3.19 -11.88
C LEU A 191 -6.23 -2.16 -10.86
N THR A 192 -5.09 -1.52 -11.13
CA THR A 192 -4.46 -0.57 -10.19
C THR A 192 -5.31 0.66 -9.90
N ASN A 193 -6.22 1.04 -10.79
CA ASN A 193 -7.04 2.23 -10.63
C ASN A 193 -8.43 1.95 -10.01
N LEU A 194 -8.85 0.68 -9.94
CA LEU A 194 -10.20 0.34 -9.45
C LEU A 194 -10.38 0.64 -7.96
N TRP A 195 -9.41 0.24 -7.12
CA TRP A 195 -9.51 0.41 -5.68
C TRP A 195 -9.30 1.86 -5.21
N SER A 196 -8.64 2.72 -5.99
CA SER A 196 -8.34 4.11 -5.58
C SER A 196 -9.58 5.02 -5.53
N VAL A 197 -10.64 4.67 -6.24
CA VAL A 197 -11.88 5.45 -6.33
C VAL A 197 -13.10 4.76 -5.70
N GLN A 198 -12.96 3.51 -5.29
CA GLN A 198 -14.03 2.72 -4.69
C GLN A 198 -14.09 2.90 -3.17
N THR A 199 -15.29 2.67 -2.59
CA THR A 199 -15.57 2.88 -1.17
C THR A 199 -15.85 1.60 -0.39
N ASP A 200 -15.77 0.44 -1.05
CA ASP A 200 -15.91 -0.86 -0.37
C ASP A 200 -14.75 -1.15 0.60
N GLY A 201 -14.93 -2.13 1.48
CA GLY A 201 -13.97 -2.45 2.53
C GLY A 201 -12.58 -2.86 2.02
N ALA A 202 -12.50 -3.59 0.90
CA ALA A 202 -11.21 -3.99 0.33
C ALA A 202 -10.46 -2.82 -0.27
N SER A 203 -11.17 -1.93 -0.96
CA SER A 203 -10.62 -0.71 -1.54
C SER A 203 -10.11 0.25 -0.46
N GLN A 204 -10.87 0.44 0.64
CA GLN A 204 -10.41 1.25 1.77
C GLN A 204 -9.17 0.66 2.47
N ILE A 205 -9.10 -0.67 2.64
CA ILE A 205 -7.89 -1.33 3.15
C ILE A 205 -6.72 -1.11 2.19
N ALA A 206 -6.92 -1.26 0.88
CA ALA A 206 -5.87 -1.04 -0.12
C ALA A 206 -5.35 0.40 -0.08
N GLN A 207 -6.20 1.40 -0.03
CA GLN A 207 -5.82 2.81 0.12
C GLN A 207 -4.97 3.03 1.40
N LEU A 208 -5.41 2.45 2.53
CA LEU A 208 -4.67 2.57 3.79
C LEU A 208 -3.32 1.86 3.75
N LEU A 209 -3.22 0.65 3.18
CA LEU A 209 -1.99 -0.13 3.17
C LEU A 209 -1.03 0.28 2.05
N PHE A 210 -1.53 0.57 0.84
CA PHE A 210 -0.66 0.81 -0.32
C PHE A 210 -0.22 2.28 -0.42
N GLU A 211 -1.10 3.23 -0.13
CA GLU A 211 -0.80 4.66 -0.26
C GLU A 211 -0.43 5.30 1.08
N TYR A 212 -1.28 5.13 2.10
CA TYR A 212 -1.09 5.83 3.36
C TYR A 212 0.04 5.23 4.21
N ALA A 213 0.08 3.90 4.40
CA ALA A 213 1.03 3.27 5.33
C ALA A 213 2.49 3.37 4.88
N THR A 214 3.39 3.58 5.85
CA THR A 214 4.83 3.30 5.72
C THR A 214 5.18 1.99 6.41
N ASP A 215 4.58 1.76 7.57
CA ASP A 215 4.78 0.61 8.44
C ASP A 215 3.46 -0.09 8.69
N ILE A 216 3.43 -1.40 8.60
CA ILE A 216 2.21 -2.19 8.78
C ILE A 216 2.46 -3.28 9.81
N ASN A 217 1.65 -3.27 10.88
CA ASN A 217 1.68 -4.29 11.90
C ASN A 217 0.43 -5.18 11.76
N PHE A 218 0.63 -6.44 11.44
CA PHE A 218 -0.41 -7.46 11.44
C PHE A 218 -0.51 -8.14 12.81
N PHE A 219 -1.70 -8.20 13.36
CA PHE A 219 -2.07 -8.93 14.57
C PHE A 219 -3.01 -10.07 14.17
N ILE A 220 -2.48 -11.28 14.10
CA ILE A 220 -3.19 -12.42 13.52
C ILE A 220 -3.54 -13.45 14.57
N GLY A 221 -4.81 -13.58 14.83
CA GLY A 221 -5.33 -14.62 15.71
C GLY A 221 -5.40 -15.97 15.03
N LYS A 222 -4.90 -17.00 15.71
CA LYS A 222 -4.79 -18.37 15.21
C LYS A 222 -6.02 -19.25 15.45
N ALA A 223 -7.08 -18.73 16.05
CA ALA A 223 -8.30 -19.51 16.22
C ALA A 223 -8.86 -20.00 14.88
N ILE A 224 -9.29 -21.24 14.88
CA ILE A 224 -10.00 -21.86 13.75
C ILE A 224 -11.48 -21.53 13.93
N ASN A 225 -12.15 -20.97 12.92
CA ASN A 225 -13.58 -20.73 12.98
C ASN A 225 -14.34 -22.04 12.71
N PRO A 226 -15.10 -22.58 13.70
CA PRO A 226 -15.87 -23.81 13.52
C PRO A 226 -16.93 -23.72 12.40
N ALA A 227 -17.45 -22.52 12.13
CA ALA A 227 -18.46 -22.29 11.10
C ALA A 227 -17.93 -22.49 9.65
N HIS A 228 -16.62 -22.54 9.47
CA HIS A 228 -15.96 -22.81 8.19
C HIS A 228 -15.30 -24.19 8.15
N GLN A 229 -15.58 -25.06 9.10
CA GLN A 229 -15.12 -26.46 9.06
C GLN A 229 -15.96 -27.26 8.07
N ASN A 230 -15.52 -27.28 6.81
CA ASN A 230 -15.87 -28.40 5.95
C ASN A 230 -14.98 -29.59 6.39
N PRO A 231 -15.56 -30.77 6.78
CA PRO A 231 -14.78 -31.90 7.28
C PRO A 231 -13.72 -32.39 6.30
N ASP A 232 -13.86 -32.07 5.01
CA ASP A 232 -12.97 -32.53 3.94
C ASP A 232 -11.79 -31.57 3.66
N LEU A 233 -11.70 -30.42 4.37
CA LEU A 233 -10.64 -29.43 4.13
C LEU A 233 -10.10 -28.84 5.45
N PRO A 234 -8.86 -29.18 5.87
CA PRO A 234 -8.19 -28.52 7.02
C PRO A 234 -7.73 -27.08 6.68
N ILE A 235 -8.62 -26.25 6.10
CA ILE A 235 -8.23 -25.13 5.24
C ILE A 235 -8.25 -23.75 5.96
N THR A 236 -8.99 -23.58 7.04
CA THR A 236 -9.29 -22.23 7.54
C THR A 236 -8.13 -21.51 8.24
N PHE A 237 -7.30 -22.25 8.97
CA PHE A 237 -6.08 -21.67 9.58
C PHE A 237 -5.05 -21.31 8.50
N GLY A 238 -4.87 -22.22 7.53
CA GLY A 238 -3.95 -22.02 6.41
C GLY A 238 -4.30 -20.82 5.53
N ILE A 239 -5.61 -20.56 5.29
CA ILE A 239 -6.03 -19.45 4.41
C ILE A 239 -5.65 -18.09 4.98
N LYS A 240 -5.97 -17.80 6.26
CA LYS A 240 -5.63 -16.50 6.87
C LYS A 240 -4.13 -16.24 6.86
N ILE A 241 -3.34 -17.22 7.27
CA ILE A 241 -1.87 -17.07 7.29
C ILE A 241 -1.33 -16.88 5.89
N ARG A 242 -1.80 -17.68 4.92
CA ARG A 242 -1.38 -17.56 3.53
C ARG A 242 -1.71 -16.18 2.95
N LEU A 243 -2.92 -15.66 3.18
CA LEU A 243 -3.31 -14.33 2.73
C LEU A 243 -2.41 -13.24 3.32
N VAL A 244 -2.12 -13.33 4.63
CA VAL A 244 -1.25 -12.34 5.28
C VAL A 244 0.19 -12.47 4.80
N GLN A 245 0.71 -13.67 4.58
CA GLN A 245 2.05 -13.88 4.03
C GLN A 245 2.16 -13.32 2.61
N GLU A 246 1.23 -13.69 1.73
CA GLU A 246 1.20 -13.22 0.35
C GLU A 246 1.05 -11.68 0.27
N LEU A 247 0.15 -11.12 1.07
CA LEU A 247 -0.01 -9.66 1.16
C LEU A 247 1.28 -8.99 1.67
N SER A 248 1.93 -9.57 2.68
CA SER A 248 3.19 -9.03 3.22
C SER A 248 4.28 -8.96 2.16
N GLU A 249 4.43 -10.01 1.34
CA GLU A 249 5.41 -10.03 0.24
C GLU A 249 5.15 -8.92 -0.79
N TYR A 250 3.89 -8.67 -1.16
CA TYR A 250 3.56 -7.56 -2.06
C TYR A 250 3.79 -6.20 -1.41
N LEU A 251 3.44 -6.03 -0.14
CA LEU A 251 3.65 -4.79 0.58
C LEU A 251 5.15 -4.48 0.77
N GLU A 252 5.98 -5.48 1.01
CA GLU A 252 7.45 -5.33 1.04
C GLU A 252 7.99 -4.91 -0.32
N LYS A 253 7.48 -5.47 -1.42
CA LYS A 253 7.82 -5.01 -2.78
C LYS A 253 7.38 -3.56 -3.05
N MET A 254 6.34 -3.08 -2.38
CA MET A 254 5.91 -1.68 -2.38
C MET A 254 6.79 -0.79 -1.47
N GLY A 255 7.80 -1.34 -0.78
CA GLY A 255 8.69 -0.62 0.13
C GLY A 255 8.13 -0.42 1.53
N LYS A 256 7.07 -1.15 1.94
CA LYS A 256 6.51 -1.07 3.29
C LYS A 256 7.33 -1.89 4.28
N GLN A 257 7.39 -1.42 5.54
CA GLN A 257 7.95 -2.20 6.64
C GLN A 257 6.88 -3.06 7.29
N ILE A 258 7.06 -4.37 7.29
CA ILE A 258 6.04 -5.31 7.74
C ILE A 258 6.47 -5.98 9.05
N LYS A 259 5.53 -6.07 9.99
CA LYS A 259 5.66 -6.86 11.20
C LYS A 259 4.41 -7.69 11.41
N VAL A 260 4.57 -9.00 11.57
CA VAL A 260 3.46 -9.93 11.83
C VAL A 260 3.60 -10.50 13.24
N SER A 261 2.52 -10.43 14.01
CA SER A 261 2.40 -11.01 15.36
C SER A 261 1.25 -12.00 15.38
N TYR A 262 1.51 -13.20 15.87
CA TYR A 262 0.54 -14.29 15.94
C TYR A 262 0.10 -14.54 17.38
N PHE A 263 -1.21 -14.83 17.56
CA PHE A 263 -1.85 -15.07 18.86
C PHE A 263 -2.66 -16.36 18.90
#